data_565094b8dcbb8cda2f28a10446c8d230
#
_entry.id   565094b8dcbb8cda2f28a10446c8d230
#
_cell.length_a   1.000
_cell.length_b   1.000
_cell.length_c   1.000
_cell.angle_alpha   90.00
_cell.angle_beta   90.00
_cell.angle_gamma   90.00
#
_symmetry.space_group_name_H-M   'P 1'
#
loop_
_entity.id
_entity.type
_entity.pdbx_description
1 polymer ?
#
loop_
_entity_poly.entity_id
_entity_poly.type
_entity_poly.pdbx_seq_one_letter_code
_entity_poly.pdbx_strand_id
1 'polypeptide(L)'
;MNSANAGQKPDFDTLWNYDKPAETEVKFRELLPAARTSGDAGFLVELTTQIARTLGLQQKFAEAHALLDSTLPLLDAAGERARVRYLLERGRTFNSSKQQEKSVPLFTEAWERAQQAGYDFYAVDAAHMLAIATPAAEHMGWNLNAVAVAENSRDPKARNWLGSLYNNIGWDYFEQKKFESAREMFEKALSARVEQKKPAEIRIAKWCIAKTLRMLGKADSALAVQQQLEKEWRDSGEEQDGYVFEELGECLLSLNRQDESQSYFARAYEHLSRDPWLTRDEPDRLKRLKELGKVD
;
A
#
# COMPACT_ATOMS: atom_id res chain seq x y z
N MET A 1 -12.45 16.60 35.67
CA MET A 1 -11.24 17.21 35.14
C MET A 1 -10.16 16.13 35.16
N ASN A 2 -10.00 15.41 34.07
CA ASN A 2 -8.98 14.35 33.95
C ASN A 2 -7.62 15.03 33.76
N SER A 3 -6.73 14.84 34.70
CA SER A 3 -5.30 15.14 34.54
C SER A 3 -4.73 14.22 33.47
N ALA A 4 -4.77 14.65 32.21
CA ALA A 4 -4.14 13.99 31.10
C ALA A 4 -2.62 13.97 31.34
N ASN A 5 -2.05 12.80 31.22
CA ASN A 5 -0.67 12.38 31.28
C ASN A 5 0.28 13.40 30.59
N ALA A 6 0.86 14.31 31.37
CA ALA A 6 1.78 15.36 30.91
C ALA A 6 3.19 14.77 30.65
N GLY A 7 3.32 13.76 29.78
CA GLY A 7 4.62 13.14 29.50
C GLY A 7 4.69 12.17 28.34
N GLN A 8 3.58 11.65 27.83
CA GLN A 8 3.63 10.67 26.77
C GLN A 8 3.37 11.34 25.40
N LYS A 9 4.38 11.32 24.53
CA LYS A 9 4.24 11.81 23.15
C LYS A 9 3.13 11.03 22.45
N PRO A 10 2.26 11.68 21.66
CA PRO A 10 1.23 10.98 20.92
C PRO A 10 1.87 10.01 19.89
N ASP A 11 1.31 8.81 19.79
CA ASP A 11 1.63 7.94 18.68
C ASP A 11 0.93 8.50 17.42
N PHE A 12 1.72 9.08 16.52
CA PHE A 12 1.21 9.70 15.30
C PHE A 12 0.43 8.73 14.43
N ASP A 13 0.76 7.43 14.48
CA ASP A 13 0.10 6.41 13.66
C ASP A 13 -1.38 6.26 14.03
N THR A 14 -1.75 6.51 15.30
CA THR A 14 -3.14 6.44 15.77
C THR A 14 -4.01 7.61 15.29
N LEU A 15 -3.40 8.69 14.85
CA LEU A 15 -4.08 9.90 14.38
C LEU A 15 -4.33 9.89 12.86
N TRP A 16 -3.68 8.98 12.13
CA TRP A 16 -3.77 8.91 10.69
C TRP A 16 -5.13 8.43 10.18
N ASN A 17 -5.65 9.17 9.22
CA ASN A 17 -6.65 8.72 8.27
C ASN A 17 -6.13 9.06 6.87
N TYR A 18 -5.66 8.05 6.15
CA TYR A 18 -5.06 8.22 4.82
C TYR A 18 -6.07 8.62 3.75
N ASP A 19 -7.34 8.28 3.92
CA ASP A 19 -8.43 8.65 3.01
C ASP A 19 -8.83 10.13 3.17
N LYS A 20 -8.46 10.72 4.32
CA LYS A 20 -8.80 12.10 4.67
C LYS A 20 -7.55 12.88 5.14
N PRO A 21 -6.55 13.08 4.27
CA PRO A 21 -5.28 13.70 4.66
C PRO A 21 -5.45 15.15 5.14
N ALA A 22 -6.42 15.90 4.63
CA ALA A 22 -6.69 17.25 5.10
C ALA A 22 -7.22 17.30 6.55
N GLU A 23 -8.09 16.36 6.93
CA GLU A 23 -8.56 16.27 8.32
C GLU A 23 -7.43 15.83 9.27
N THR A 24 -6.56 14.94 8.80
CA THR A 24 -5.38 14.49 9.54
C THR A 24 -4.37 15.62 9.72
N GLU A 25 -4.18 16.47 8.71
CA GLU A 25 -3.34 17.67 8.80
C GLU A 25 -3.78 18.59 9.94
N VAL A 26 -5.08 18.84 10.05
CA VAL A 26 -5.63 19.69 11.14
C VAL A 26 -5.24 19.12 12.50
N LYS A 27 -5.46 17.83 12.73
CA LYS A 27 -5.10 17.17 13.99
C LYS A 27 -3.62 17.28 14.33
N PHE A 28 -2.74 17.11 13.33
CA PHE A 28 -1.30 17.27 13.56
C PHE A 28 -0.90 18.72 13.83
N ARG A 29 -1.53 19.69 13.14
CA ARG A 29 -1.25 21.10 13.40
C ARG A 29 -1.70 21.56 14.77
N GLU A 30 -2.74 20.97 15.37
CA GLU A 30 -3.17 21.22 16.74
C GLU A 30 -2.10 20.83 17.78
N LEU A 31 -1.20 19.90 17.45
CA LEU A 31 -0.08 19.51 18.31
C LEU A 31 1.14 20.45 18.22
N LEU A 32 1.25 21.29 17.17
CA LEU A 32 2.43 22.12 16.95
C LEU A 32 2.74 23.10 18.11
N PRO A 33 1.79 23.80 18.73
CA PRO A 33 2.09 24.68 19.85
C PRO A 33 2.78 23.92 21.00
N ALA A 34 2.25 22.74 21.37
CA ALA A 34 2.84 21.91 22.40
C ALA A 34 4.22 21.37 22.00
N ALA A 35 4.40 20.94 20.74
CA ALA A 35 5.69 20.49 20.23
C ALA A 35 6.76 21.59 20.27
N ARG A 36 6.41 22.81 19.88
CA ARG A 36 7.33 23.98 19.91
C ARG A 36 7.75 24.38 21.31
N THR A 37 6.86 24.30 22.29
CA THR A 37 7.14 24.67 23.68
C THR A 37 7.77 23.56 24.50
N SER A 38 7.78 22.31 24.00
CA SER A 38 8.33 21.16 24.71
C SER A 38 9.85 21.18 24.90
N GLY A 39 10.57 21.92 24.08
CA GLY A 39 12.03 21.86 24.00
C GLY A 39 12.58 20.58 23.36
N ASP A 40 11.71 19.70 22.87
CA ASP A 40 12.05 18.41 22.27
C ASP A 40 12.13 18.55 20.74
N ALA A 41 13.34 18.70 20.22
CA ALA A 41 13.60 18.83 18.78
C ALA A 41 13.12 17.59 18.01
N GLY A 42 13.28 16.39 18.56
CA GLY A 42 12.83 15.14 17.95
C GLY A 42 11.32 15.11 17.75
N PHE A 43 10.56 15.45 18.78
CA PHE A 43 9.10 15.53 18.70
C PHE A 43 8.64 16.54 17.65
N LEU A 44 9.24 17.74 17.66
CA LEU A 44 8.89 18.78 16.69
C LEU A 44 9.20 18.37 15.25
N VAL A 45 10.37 17.78 15.01
CA VAL A 45 10.75 17.29 13.67
C VAL A 45 9.82 16.16 13.23
N GLU A 46 9.61 15.14 14.06
CA GLU A 46 8.74 14.01 13.69
C GLU A 46 7.31 14.48 13.40
N LEU A 47 6.73 15.35 14.20
CA LEU A 47 5.41 15.92 13.95
C LEU A 47 5.37 16.69 12.63
N THR A 48 6.39 17.51 12.37
CA THR A 48 6.49 18.32 11.16
C THR A 48 6.59 17.43 9.91
N THR A 49 7.31 16.30 9.98
CA THR A 49 7.35 15.33 8.88
C THR A 49 5.98 14.71 8.59
N GLN A 50 5.15 14.47 9.61
CA GLN A 50 3.80 13.93 9.41
C GLN A 50 2.87 14.97 8.77
N ILE A 51 3.00 16.24 9.13
CA ILE A 51 2.27 17.33 8.44
C ILE A 51 2.72 17.41 6.98
N ALA A 52 4.03 17.32 6.71
CA ALA A 52 4.53 17.31 5.34
C ALA A 52 3.98 16.13 4.52
N ARG A 53 3.83 14.94 5.14
CA ARG A 53 3.19 13.79 4.50
C ARG A 53 1.73 14.06 4.14
N THR A 54 0.95 14.70 5.04
CA THR A 54 -0.44 15.08 4.71
C THR A 54 -0.52 16.04 3.54
N LEU A 55 0.42 17.01 3.47
CA LEU A 55 0.52 17.94 2.34
C LEU A 55 0.90 17.22 1.04
N GLY A 56 1.84 16.27 1.10
CA GLY A 56 2.22 15.44 -0.05
C GLY A 56 1.04 14.64 -0.61
N LEU A 57 0.22 14.02 0.25
CA LEU A 57 -1.00 13.31 -0.15
C LEU A 57 -2.07 14.24 -0.76
N GLN A 58 -2.06 15.53 -0.39
CA GLN A 58 -2.90 16.56 -1.00
C GLN A 58 -2.27 17.18 -2.26
N GLN A 59 -1.13 16.67 -2.73
CA GLN A 59 -0.35 17.20 -3.86
C GLN A 59 0.19 18.62 -3.66
N LYS A 60 0.24 19.12 -2.42
CA LYS A 60 0.81 20.42 -2.02
C LYS A 60 2.32 20.32 -1.83
N PHE A 61 3.03 19.88 -2.86
CA PHE A 61 4.45 19.51 -2.76
C PHE A 61 5.37 20.67 -2.37
N ALA A 62 5.12 21.87 -2.89
CA ALA A 62 5.92 23.07 -2.53
C ALA A 62 5.81 23.39 -1.04
N GLU A 63 4.61 23.32 -0.46
CA GLU A 63 4.38 23.55 0.96
C GLU A 63 5.02 22.43 1.81
N ALA A 64 4.93 21.17 1.37
CA ALA A 64 5.58 20.06 2.02
C ALA A 64 7.11 20.23 2.07
N HIS A 65 7.72 20.62 0.96
CA HIS A 65 9.15 20.92 0.90
C HIS A 65 9.55 22.06 1.83
N ALA A 66 8.84 23.21 1.78
CA ALA A 66 9.12 24.35 2.64
C ALA A 66 9.01 24.01 4.13
N LEU A 67 8.01 23.17 4.48
CA LEU A 67 7.83 22.71 5.85
C LEU A 67 8.99 21.80 6.29
N LEU A 68 9.43 20.86 5.45
CA LEU A 68 10.58 20.01 5.72
C LEU A 68 11.88 20.83 5.80
N ASP A 69 12.05 21.86 4.95
CA ASP A 69 13.22 22.77 5.02
C ASP A 69 13.30 23.48 6.38
N SER A 70 12.16 23.82 6.98
CA SER A 70 12.13 24.47 8.29
C SER A 70 12.67 23.58 9.43
N THR A 71 12.77 22.27 9.22
CA THR A 71 13.31 21.32 10.21
C THR A 71 14.82 21.12 10.10
N LEU A 72 15.46 21.52 8.99
CA LEU A 72 16.89 21.30 8.75
C LEU A 72 17.80 21.74 9.93
N PRO A 73 17.59 22.95 10.52
CA PRO A 73 18.45 23.39 11.65
C PRO A 73 18.29 22.54 12.91
N LEU A 74 17.22 21.74 13.00
CA LEU A 74 16.91 20.95 14.19
C LEU A 74 17.36 19.48 14.06
N LEU A 75 17.70 19.01 12.86
CA LEU A 75 17.94 17.57 12.60
C LEU A 75 19.08 16.99 13.45
N ASP A 76 20.14 17.75 13.72
CA ASP A 76 21.26 17.25 14.51
C ASP A 76 20.88 17.03 15.99
N ALA A 77 19.98 17.87 16.52
CA ALA A 77 19.47 17.72 17.87
C ALA A 77 18.25 16.80 17.99
N ALA A 78 17.61 16.46 16.87
CA ALA A 78 16.34 15.72 16.84
C ALA A 78 16.50 14.21 17.09
N GLY A 79 17.70 13.68 16.93
CA GLY A 79 18.00 12.27 17.07
C GLY A 79 17.71 11.45 15.78
N GLU A 80 18.22 10.21 15.79
CA GLU A 80 18.28 9.39 14.58
C GLU A 80 16.90 9.03 14.00
N ARG A 81 15.92 8.72 14.85
CA ARG A 81 14.56 8.39 14.40
C ARG A 81 13.90 9.56 13.64
N ALA A 82 14.03 10.76 14.16
CA ALA A 82 13.48 11.95 13.51
C ALA A 82 14.18 12.22 12.16
N ARG A 83 15.49 12.00 12.08
CA ARG A 83 16.26 12.10 10.83
C ARG A 83 15.79 11.08 9.79
N VAL A 84 15.62 9.82 10.17
CA VAL A 84 15.09 8.77 9.27
C VAL A 84 13.69 9.15 8.76
N ARG A 85 12.79 9.60 9.64
CA ARG A 85 11.46 10.08 9.22
C ARG A 85 11.55 11.26 8.25
N TYR A 86 12.44 12.22 8.52
CA TYR A 86 12.67 13.34 7.60
C TYR A 86 13.08 12.86 6.21
N LEU A 87 14.05 11.94 6.12
CA LEU A 87 14.53 11.40 4.85
C LEU A 87 13.40 10.68 4.08
N LEU A 88 12.61 9.87 4.77
CA LEU A 88 11.46 9.17 4.19
C LEU A 88 10.43 10.14 3.63
N GLU A 89 10.02 11.15 4.40
CA GLU A 89 8.96 12.06 3.94
C GLU A 89 9.46 13.04 2.88
N ARG A 90 10.74 13.45 2.94
CA ARG A 90 11.38 14.23 1.87
C ARG A 90 11.45 13.42 0.58
N GLY A 91 11.88 12.16 0.67
CA GLY A 91 11.93 11.23 -0.45
C GLY A 91 10.53 11.02 -1.07
N ARG A 92 9.50 10.79 -0.25
CA ARG A 92 8.11 10.66 -0.73
C ARG A 92 7.62 11.90 -1.45
N THR A 93 7.93 13.08 -0.95
CA THR A 93 7.53 14.34 -1.59
C THR A 93 8.14 14.46 -2.98
N PHE A 94 9.44 14.12 -3.14
CA PHE A 94 10.08 14.07 -4.45
C PHE A 94 9.49 12.97 -5.35
N ASN A 95 9.31 11.76 -4.84
CA ASN A 95 8.77 10.65 -5.63
C ASN A 95 7.37 10.97 -6.16
N SER A 96 6.47 11.47 -5.29
CA SER A 96 5.10 11.81 -5.68
C SER A 96 5.02 13.00 -6.64
N SER A 97 6.03 13.89 -6.63
CA SER A 97 6.16 14.98 -7.61
C SER A 97 6.96 14.58 -8.87
N LYS A 98 7.15 13.26 -9.11
CA LYS A 98 7.82 12.69 -10.29
C LYS A 98 9.30 13.08 -10.41
N GLN A 99 10.01 13.20 -9.30
CA GLN A 99 11.43 13.50 -9.21
C GLN A 99 12.19 12.32 -8.54
N GLN A 100 12.05 11.12 -9.11
CA GLN A 100 12.59 9.86 -8.56
C GLN A 100 14.10 9.93 -8.35
N GLU A 101 14.83 10.59 -9.24
CA GLU A 101 16.28 10.77 -9.14
C GLU A 101 16.73 11.50 -7.85
N LYS A 102 15.84 12.32 -7.26
CA LYS A 102 16.09 12.99 -5.98
C LYS A 102 15.59 12.15 -4.79
N SER A 103 14.62 11.29 -5.01
CA SER A 103 14.03 10.48 -3.94
C SER A 103 14.89 9.27 -3.58
N VAL A 104 15.49 8.60 -4.56
CA VAL A 104 16.29 7.36 -4.36
C VAL A 104 17.43 7.57 -3.36
N PRO A 105 18.30 8.59 -3.45
CA PRO A 105 19.35 8.79 -2.46
C PRO A 105 18.83 8.98 -1.03
N LEU A 106 17.69 9.66 -0.87
CA LEU A 106 17.08 9.88 0.44
C LEU A 106 16.53 8.58 1.06
N PHE A 107 15.88 7.76 0.25
CA PHE A 107 15.41 6.45 0.71
C PHE A 107 16.57 5.50 1.01
N THR A 108 17.65 5.56 0.24
CA THR A 108 18.87 4.78 0.51
C THR A 108 19.50 5.17 1.84
N GLU A 109 19.67 6.48 2.10
CA GLU A 109 20.17 6.96 3.38
C GLU A 109 19.23 6.59 4.53
N ALA A 110 17.91 6.68 4.33
CA ALA A 110 16.93 6.27 5.33
C ALA A 110 17.04 4.77 5.66
N TRP A 111 17.20 3.93 4.65
CA TRP A 111 17.42 2.48 4.80
C TRP A 111 18.67 2.16 5.62
N GLU A 112 19.80 2.73 5.24
CA GLU A 112 21.08 2.48 5.91
C GLU A 112 21.03 2.91 7.38
N ARG A 113 20.53 4.11 7.65
CA ARG A 113 20.38 4.65 9.01
C ARG A 113 19.41 3.84 9.86
N ALA A 114 18.27 3.47 9.30
CA ALA A 114 17.27 2.69 10.01
C ALA A 114 17.82 1.31 10.40
N GLN A 115 18.55 0.65 9.50
CA GLN A 115 19.21 -0.64 9.81
C GLN A 115 20.28 -0.49 10.91
N GLN A 116 21.15 0.52 10.81
CA GLN A 116 22.19 0.77 11.81
C GLN A 116 21.61 1.09 13.21
N ALA A 117 20.46 1.76 13.25
CA ALA A 117 19.80 2.13 14.50
C ALA A 117 18.83 1.06 15.04
N GLY A 118 18.60 -0.04 14.30
CA GLY A 118 17.64 -1.09 14.68
C GLY A 118 16.18 -0.64 14.59
N TYR A 119 15.87 0.31 13.70
CA TYR A 119 14.52 0.79 13.46
C TYR A 119 13.85 -0.01 12.32
N ASP A 120 13.56 -1.28 12.58
CA ASP A 120 13.07 -2.24 11.59
C ASP A 120 11.86 -1.73 10.80
N PHE A 121 10.89 -1.10 11.47
CA PHE A 121 9.72 -0.52 10.80
C PHE A 121 10.10 0.49 9.72
N TYR A 122 11.04 1.40 10.02
CA TYR A 122 11.48 2.40 9.05
C TYR A 122 12.42 1.81 7.98
N ALA A 123 13.18 0.78 8.32
CA ALA A 123 13.97 0.05 7.34
C ALA A 123 13.07 -0.63 6.31
N VAL A 124 12.04 -1.34 6.75
CA VAL A 124 11.04 -1.94 5.84
C VAL A 124 10.37 -0.88 4.96
N ASP A 125 9.98 0.23 5.55
CA ASP A 125 9.35 1.34 4.84
C ASP A 125 10.30 1.96 3.78
N ALA A 126 11.56 2.17 4.12
CA ALA A 126 12.57 2.68 3.19
C ALA A 126 12.82 1.73 2.01
N ALA A 127 12.98 0.42 2.29
CA ALA A 127 13.16 -0.59 1.26
C ALA A 127 11.93 -0.70 0.34
N HIS A 128 10.70 -0.61 0.90
CA HIS A 128 9.48 -0.55 0.11
C HIS A 128 9.44 0.69 -0.81
N MET A 129 9.84 1.85 -0.29
CA MET A 129 9.94 3.07 -1.11
C MET A 129 11.01 2.96 -2.20
N LEU A 130 12.13 2.29 -1.94
CA LEU A 130 13.14 1.98 -2.95
C LEU A 130 12.59 1.04 -4.03
N ALA A 131 11.82 0.01 -3.64
CA ALA A 131 11.13 -0.85 -4.60
C ALA A 131 10.18 -0.09 -5.54
N ILE A 132 9.62 1.04 -5.11
CA ILE A 132 8.75 1.88 -5.94
C ILE A 132 9.55 2.89 -6.79
N ALA A 133 10.65 3.43 -6.25
CA ALA A 133 11.34 4.57 -6.84
C ALA A 133 12.50 4.17 -7.78
N THR A 134 13.03 2.95 -7.66
CA THR A 134 14.12 2.45 -8.50
C THR A 134 13.60 1.84 -9.82
N PRO A 135 14.47 1.56 -10.81
CA PRO A 135 14.09 0.85 -12.02
C PRO A 135 13.51 -0.54 -11.75
N ALA A 136 12.60 -0.99 -12.60
CA ALA A 136 11.88 -2.28 -12.45
C ALA A 136 12.79 -3.50 -12.19
N ALA A 137 14.00 -3.50 -12.73
CA ALA A 137 14.97 -4.57 -12.50
C ALA A 137 15.41 -4.71 -11.03
N GLU A 138 15.26 -3.65 -10.22
CA GLU A 138 15.66 -3.61 -8.82
C GLU A 138 14.49 -3.85 -7.85
N HIS A 139 13.24 -3.74 -8.31
CA HIS A 139 12.03 -3.85 -7.46
C HIS A 139 12.02 -5.12 -6.62
N MET A 140 12.25 -6.28 -7.25
CA MET A 140 12.29 -7.57 -6.57
C MET A 140 13.35 -7.59 -5.46
N GLY A 141 14.54 -7.08 -5.72
CA GLY A 141 15.63 -7.05 -4.74
C GLY A 141 15.27 -6.24 -3.51
N TRP A 142 14.69 -5.07 -3.69
CA TRP A 142 14.25 -4.22 -2.58
C TRP A 142 13.06 -4.81 -1.81
N ASN A 143 12.09 -5.41 -2.50
CA ASN A 143 10.99 -6.12 -1.84
C ASN A 143 11.50 -7.30 -1.00
N LEU A 144 12.47 -8.07 -1.49
CA LEU A 144 13.10 -9.17 -0.74
C LEU A 144 13.90 -8.66 0.49
N ASN A 145 14.61 -7.55 0.37
CA ASN A 145 15.28 -6.91 1.51
C ASN A 145 14.27 -6.49 2.58
N ALA A 146 13.16 -5.89 2.19
CA ALA A 146 12.09 -5.50 3.10
C ALA A 146 11.49 -6.73 3.81
N VAL A 147 11.23 -7.82 3.08
CA VAL A 147 10.73 -9.09 3.65
C VAL A 147 11.73 -9.64 4.66
N ALA A 148 13.03 -9.70 4.32
CA ALA A 148 14.05 -10.22 5.21
C ALA A 148 14.11 -9.48 6.56
N VAL A 149 13.98 -8.16 6.54
CA VAL A 149 13.90 -7.36 7.78
C VAL A 149 12.60 -7.65 8.53
N ALA A 150 11.45 -7.62 7.84
CA ALA A 150 10.16 -7.80 8.48
C ALA A 150 9.98 -9.20 9.11
N GLU A 151 10.45 -10.27 8.44
CA GLU A 151 10.38 -11.65 8.97
C GLU A 151 11.22 -11.83 10.25
N ASN A 152 12.39 -11.20 10.32
CA ASN A 152 13.31 -11.31 11.45
C ASN A 152 13.03 -10.29 12.56
N SER A 153 12.14 -9.32 12.32
CA SER A 153 11.86 -8.26 13.29
C SER A 153 11.02 -8.76 14.46
N ARG A 154 11.29 -8.18 15.63
CA ARG A 154 10.43 -8.27 16.82
C ARG A 154 9.40 -7.14 16.88
N ASP A 155 9.52 -6.12 16.04
CA ASP A 155 8.57 -5.01 15.96
C ASP A 155 7.30 -5.45 15.22
N PRO A 156 6.13 -5.48 15.88
CA PRO A 156 4.88 -5.82 15.22
C PRO A 156 4.54 -4.88 14.03
N LYS A 157 4.97 -3.60 14.09
CA LYS A 157 4.74 -2.64 13.00
C LYS A 157 5.53 -3.03 11.74
N ALA A 158 6.79 -3.49 11.90
CA ALA A 158 7.58 -4.01 10.79
C ALA A 158 6.95 -5.29 10.21
N ARG A 159 6.57 -6.24 11.07
CA ARG A 159 5.92 -7.50 10.65
C ARG A 159 4.59 -7.28 9.94
N ASN A 160 3.86 -6.23 10.27
CA ASN A 160 2.59 -5.90 9.60
C ASN A 160 2.76 -5.55 8.11
N TRP A 161 3.97 -5.28 7.63
CA TRP A 161 4.25 -5.09 6.22
C TRP A 161 4.25 -6.38 5.38
N LEU A 162 4.46 -7.54 6.01
CA LEU A 162 4.63 -8.82 5.31
C LEU A 162 3.52 -9.12 4.30
N GLY A 163 2.25 -8.86 4.66
CA GLY A 163 1.14 -9.09 3.75
C GLY A 163 1.22 -8.26 2.46
N SER A 164 1.64 -7.00 2.54
CA SER A 164 1.82 -6.14 1.37
C SER A 164 3.07 -6.51 0.57
N LEU A 165 4.16 -6.82 1.25
CA LEU A 165 5.43 -7.18 0.61
C LEU A 165 5.30 -8.49 -0.18
N TYR A 166 4.72 -9.53 0.40
CA TYR A 166 4.47 -10.78 -0.33
C TYR A 166 3.52 -10.58 -1.50
N ASN A 167 2.50 -9.72 -1.35
CA ASN A 167 1.61 -9.37 -2.46
C ASN A 167 2.37 -8.71 -3.60
N ASN A 168 3.27 -7.77 -3.33
CA ASN A 168 4.07 -7.10 -4.35
C ASN A 168 4.99 -8.10 -5.08
N ILE A 169 5.72 -8.96 -4.33
CA ILE A 169 6.55 -10.01 -4.91
C ILE A 169 5.71 -10.98 -5.73
N GLY A 170 4.49 -11.30 -5.27
CA GLY A 170 3.54 -12.14 -6.01
C GLY A 170 3.20 -11.54 -7.37
N TRP A 171 2.96 -10.24 -7.44
CA TRP A 171 2.71 -9.55 -8.70
C TRP A 171 3.95 -9.48 -9.59
N ASP A 172 5.13 -9.23 -9.03
CA ASP A 172 6.39 -9.27 -9.79
C ASP A 172 6.59 -10.64 -10.47
N TYR A 173 6.30 -11.75 -9.77
CA TYR A 173 6.34 -13.09 -10.36
C TYR A 173 5.22 -13.31 -11.38
N PHE A 174 4.02 -12.80 -11.12
CA PHE A 174 2.89 -12.95 -12.02
C PHE A 174 3.15 -12.28 -13.37
N GLU A 175 3.69 -11.07 -13.37
CA GLU A 175 4.09 -10.35 -14.59
C GLU A 175 5.18 -11.09 -15.39
N GLN A 176 6.10 -11.76 -14.67
CA GLN A 176 7.11 -12.63 -15.26
C GLN A 176 6.53 -13.99 -15.73
N LYS A 177 5.22 -14.22 -15.60
CA LYS A 177 4.53 -15.49 -15.90
C LYS A 177 5.03 -16.68 -15.07
N LYS A 178 5.66 -16.44 -13.93
CA LYS A 178 6.10 -17.46 -12.96
C LYS A 178 4.96 -17.73 -11.98
N PHE A 179 3.87 -18.30 -12.48
CA PHE A 179 2.61 -18.38 -11.77
C PHE A 179 2.65 -19.24 -10.51
N GLU A 180 3.43 -20.32 -10.45
CA GLU A 180 3.62 -21.11 -9.23
C GLU A 180 4.27 -20.26 -8.13
N SER A 181 5.35 -19.54 -8.44
CA SER A 181 6.00 -18.64 -7.48
C SER A 181 5.09 -17.49 -7.06
N ALA A 182 4.31 -16.93 -7.99
CA ALA A 182 3.31 -15.91 -7.68
C ALA A 182 2.27 -16.44 -6.68
N ARG A 183 1.75 -17.65 -6.90
CA ARG A 183 0.79 -18.29 -5.99
C ARG A 183 1.35 -18.48 -4.60
N GLU A 184 2.59 -18.97 -4.47
CA GLU A 184 3.25 -19.14 -3.17
C GLU A 184 3.34 -17.83 -2.40
N MET A 185 3.68 -16.73 -3.07
CA MET A 185 3.74 -15.41 -2.44
C MET A 185 2.36 -14.90 -2.04
N PHE A 186 1.33 -15.07 -2.87
CA PHE A 186 -0.04 -14.69 -2.51
C PHE A 186 -0.59 -15.54 -1.35
N GLU A 187 -0.23 -16.82 -1.24
CA GLU A 187 -0.57 -17.67 -0.09
C GLU A 187 0.11 -17.18 1.20
N LYS A 188 1.38 -16.76 1.14
CA LYS A 188 2.06 -16.10 2.26
C LYS A 188 1.40 -14.77 2.63
N ALA A 189 1.00 -13.98 1.64
CA ALA A 189 0.27 -12.73 1.86
C ALA A 189 -1.06 -13.01 2.57
N LEU A 190 -1.82 -14.02 2.13
CA LEU A 190 -3.06 -14.45 2.77
C LEU A 190 -2.85 -14.81 4.23
N SER A 191 -1.83 -15.64 4.52
CA SER A 191 -1.52 -16.05 5.90
C SER A 191 -1.23 -14.85 6.79
N ALA A 192 -0.40 -13.90 6.33
CA ALA A 192 -0.09 -12.68 7.06
C ALA A 192 -1.35 -11.82 7.30
N ARG A 193 -2.24 -11.70 6.30
CA ARG A 193 -3.49 -10.92 6.42
C ARG A 193 -4.50 -11.55 7.38
N VAL A 194 -4.54 -12.89 7.44
CA VAL A 194 -5.37 -13.62 8.41
C VAL A 194 -4.88 -13.36 9.84
N GLU A 195 -3.57 -13.43 10.11
CA GLU A 195 -3.00 -13.09 11.41
C GLU A 195 -3.31 -11.64 11.81
N GLN A 196 -3.27 -10.72 10.85
CA GLN A 196 -3.56 -9.30 11.04
C GLN A 196 -5.07 -9.00 11.19
N LYS A 197 -5.94 -9.97 10.95
CA LYS A 197 -7.41 -9.82 11.00
C LYS A 197 -7.93 -8.71 10.09
N LYS A 198 -7.44 -8.67 8.85
CA LYS A 198 -7.77 -7.66 7.84
C LYS A 198 -8.70 -8.23 6.76
N PRO A 199 -10.02 -8.20 6.94
CA PRO A 199 -10.97 -8.92 6.06
C PRO A 199 -10.93 -8.46 4.60
N ALA A 200 -10.79 -7.17 4.33
CA ALA A 200 -10.71 -6.66 2.96
C ALA A 200 -9.46 -7.20 2.25
N GLU A 201 -8.30 -7.08 2.89
CA GLU A 201 -7.03 -7.55 2.32
C GLU A 201 -6.95 -9.08 2.22
N ILE A 202 -7.68 -9.83 3.08
CA ILE A 202 -7.85 -11.29 2.95
C ILE A 202 -8.59 -11.60 1.65
N ARG A 203 -9.66 -10.87 1.31
CA ARG A 203 -10.40 -11.06 0.05
C ARG A 203 -9.52 -10.79 -1.16
N ILE A 204 -8.73 -9.69 -1.12
CA ILE A 204 -7.76 -9.39 -2.19
C ILE A 204 -6.75 -10.51 -2.38
N ALA A 205 -6.16 -11.04 -1.30
CA ALA A 205 -5.20 -12.14 -1.40
C ALA A 205 -5.83 -13.42 -1.99
N LYS A 206 -7.05 -13.76 -1.59
CA LYS A 206 -7.82 -14.87 -2.18
C LYS A 206 -8.07 -14.66 -3.68
N TRP A 207 -8.43 -13.44 -4.08
CA TRP A 207 -8.62 -13.08 -5.48
C TRP A 207 -7.32 -13.26 -6.29
N CYS A 208 -6.17 -12.80 -5.78
CA CYS A 208 -4.86 -12.97 -6.41
C CYS A 208 -4.53 -14.47 -6.60
N ILE A 209 -4.79 -15.31 -5.58
CA ILE A 209 -4.59 -16.76 -5.65
C ILE A 209 -5.49 -17.36 -6.74
N ALA A 210 -6.76 -17.01 -6.77
CA ALA A 210 -7.71 -17.55 -7.75
C ALA A 210 -7.33 -17.16 -9.18
N LYS A 211 -6.98 -15.88 -9.41
CA LYS A 211 -6.47 -15.42 -10.71
C LYS A 211 -5.24 -16.21 -11.14
N THR A 212 -4.33 -16.46 -10.21
CA THR A 212 -3.11 -17.24 -10.51
C THR A 212 -3.44 -18.71 -10.79
N LEU A 213 -4.40 -19.32 -10.09
CA LEU A 213 -4.88 -20.68 -10.39
C LEU A 213 -5.45 -20.78 -11.80
N ARG A 214 -6.22 -19.81 -12.27
CA ARG A 214 -6.71 -19.78 -13.66
C ARG A 214 -5.54 -19.73 -14.65
N MET A 215 -4.54 -18.89 -14.40
CA MET A 215 -3.34 -18.82 -15.26
C MET A 215 -2.53 -20.11 -15.29
N LEU A 216 -2.64 -20.94 -14.24
CA LEU A 216 -2.07 -22.29 -14.14
C LEU A 216 -2.94 -23.37 -14.81
N GLY A 217 -4.03 -23.00 -15.49
CA GLY A 217 -4.96 -23.94 -16.13
C GLY A 217 -5.90 -24.65 -15.14
N LYS A 218 -5.98 -24.21 -13.88
CA LYS A 218 -6.83 -24.78 -12.82
C LYS A 218 -8.12 -23.96 -12.69
N ALA A 219 -8.83 -23.76 -13.83
CA ALA A 219 -9.96 -22.83 -13.90
C ALA A 219 -11.14 -23.23 -13.01
N ASP A 220 -11.40 -24.55 -12.80
CA ASP A 220 -12.45 -25.01 -11.87
C ASP A 220 -12.15 -24.61 -10.42
N SER A 221 -10.89 -24.76 -9.97
CA SER A 221 -10.48 -24.35 -8.64
C SER A 221 -10.54 -22.83 -8.48
N ALA A 222 -10.12 -22.08 -9.50
CA ALA A 222 -10.21 -20.63 -9.53
C ALA A 222 -11.67 -20.16 -9.42
N LEU A 223 -12.57 -20.77 -10.20
CA LEU A 223 -14.00 -20.47 -10.20
C LEU A 223 -14.60 -20.69 -8.81
N ALA A 224 -14.28 -21.82 -8.15
CA ALA A 224 -14.79 -22.10 -6.81
C ALA A 224 -14.37 -21.03 -5.78
N VAL A 225 -13.11 -20.57 -5.81
CA VAL A 225 -12.62 -19.50 -4.93
C VAL A 225 -13.33 -18.19 -5.22
N GLN A 226 -13.50 -17.80 -6.49
CA GLN A 226 -14.17 -16.56 -6.88
C GLN A 226 -15.68 -16.58 -6.50
N GLN A 227 -16.35 -17.69 -6.64
CA GLN A 227 -17.75 -17.85 -6.19
C GLN A 227 -17.87 -17.71 -4.67
N GLN A 228 -16.90 -18.24 -3.91
CA GLN A 228 -16.86 -18.04 -2.48
C GLN A 228 -16.63 -16.58 -2.11
N LEU A 229 -15.75 -15.87 -2.84
CA LEU A 229 -15.53 -14.43 -2.66
C LEU A 229 -16.79 -13.61 -2.98
N GLU A 230 -17.48 -13.90 -4.08
CA GLU A 230 -18.76 -13.23 -4.39
C GLU A 230 -19.78 -13.41 -3.25
N LYS A 231 -19.83 -14.61 -2.65
CA LYS A 231 -20.69 -14.86 -1.49
C LYS A 231 -20.23 -14.05 -0.26
N GLU A 232 -18.93 -14.04 0.04
CA GLU A 232 -18.38 -13.27 1.18
C GLU A 232 -18.69 -11.77 1.04
N TRP A 233 -18.57 -11.18 -0.17
CA TRP A 233 -18.94 -9.79 -0.44
C TRP A 233 -20.44 -9.55 -0.22
N ARG A 234 -21.29 -10.43 -0.73
CA ARG A 234 -22.73 -10.33 -0.56
C ARG A 234 -23.14 -10.40 0.92
N ASP A 235 -22.52 -11.32 1.67
CA ASP A 235 -22.83 -11.53 3.08
C ASP A 235 -22.29 -10.38 3.97
N SER A 236 -21.27 -9.67 3.53
CA SER A 236 -20.73 -8.50 4.26
C SER A 236 -21.60 -7.26 4.17
N GLY A 237 -22.50 -7.17 3.19
CA GLY A 237 -23.28 -5.97 2.91
C GLY A 237 -22.47 -4.80 2.32
N GLU A 238 -21.21 -5.00 2.02
CA GLU A 238 -20.34 -4.04 1.34
C GLU A 238 -20.63 -4.03 -0.17
N GLU A 239 -20.24 -2.95 -0.87
CA GLU A 239 -20.34 -2.88 -2.33
C GLU A 239 -19.49 -3.99 -2.96
N GLN A 240 -20.08 -4.69 -3.93
CA GLN A 240 -19.43 -5.83 -4.58
C GLN A 240 -18.30 -5.36 -5.49
N ASP A 241 -17.23 -6.15 -5.54
CA ASP A 241 -16.02 -5.83 -6.28
C ASP A 241 -16.12 -6.24 -7.76
N GLY A 242 -16.03 -5.29 -8.66
CA GLY A 242 -16.05 -5.50 -10.11
C GLY A 242 -14.93 -6.42 -10.61
N TYR A 243 -13.79 -6.46 -9.94
CA TYR A 243 -12.68 -7.37 -10.27
C TYR A 243 -13.01 -8.84 -9.99
N VAL A 244 -13.82 -9.11 -8.98
CA VAL A 244 -14.30 -10.48 -8.72
C VAL A 244 -15.23 -10.93 -9.84
N PHE A 245 -16.11 -10.07 -10.34
CA PHE A 245 -16.98 -10.38 -11.47
C PHE A 245 -16.19 -10.62 -12.76
N GLU A 246 -15.22 -9.76 -13.06
CA GLU A 246 -14.34 -9.97 -14.20
C GLU A 246 -13.67 -11.35 -14.14
N GLU A 247 -13.10 -11.71 -12.99
CA GLU A 247 -12.38 -12.97 -12.86
C GLU A 247 -13.31 -14.20 -12.86
N LEU A 248 -14.56 -14.07 -12.36
CA LEU A 248 -15.61 -15.09 -12.54
C LEU A 248 -15.92 -15.30 -14.02
N GLY A 249 -16.09 -14.23 -14.77
CA GLY A 249 -16.29 -14.29 -16.22
C GLY A 249 -15.12 -14.98 -16.94
N GLU A 250 -13.88 -14.61 -16.60
CA GLU A 250 -12.67 -15.21 -17.15
C GLU A 250 -12.52 -16.69 -16.82
N CYS A 251 -12.86 -17.12 -15.61
CA CYS A 251 -12.85 -18.53 -15.23
C CYS A 251 -13.86 -19.32 -16.06
N LEU A 252 -15.10 -18.83 -16.19
CA LEU A 252 -16.14 -19.47 -16.97
C LEU A 252 -15.78 -19.53 -18.46
N LEU A 253 -15.20 -18.47 -18.99
CA LEU A 253 -14.71 -18.43 -20.39
C LEU A 253 -13.61 -19.50 -20.61
N SER A 254 -12.68 -19.63 -19.64
CA SER A 254 -11.61 -20.66 -19.69
C SER A 254 -12.17 -22.09 -19.64
N LEU A 255 -13.35 -22.26 -19.08
CA LEU A 255 -14.08 -23.55 -19.00
C LEU A 255 -15.05 -23.76 -20.18
N ASN A 256 -15.02 -22.91 -21.22
CA ASN A 256 -15.93 -22.92 -22.37
C ASN A 256 -17.43 -22.73 -21.99
N ARG A 257 -17.69 -22.04 -20.85
CA ARG A 257 -19.04 -21.73 -20.34
C ARG A 257 -19.42 -20.28 -20.69
N GLN A 258 -19.39 -19.92 -21.98
CA GLN A 258 -19.54 -18.56 -22.49
C GLN A 258 -20.88 -17.92 -22.10
N ASP A 259 -21.98 -18.66 -22.20
CA ASP A 259 -23.30 -18.12 -21.88
C ASP A 259 -23.41 -17.67 -20.41
N GLU A 260 -22.77 -18.40 -19.51
CA GLU A 260 -22.74 -18.07 -18.09
C GLU A 260 -21.78 -16.91 -17.79
N SER A 261 -20.69 -16.79 -18.56
CA SER A 261 -19.69 -15.71 -18.37
C SER A 261 -20.23 -14.32 -18.70
N GLN A 262 -21.18 -14.24 -19.64
CA GLN A 262 -21.71 -12.97 -20.15
C GLN A 262 -22.26 -12.07 -19.03
N SER A 263 -23.07 -12.63 -18.14
CA SER A 263 -23.69 -11.86 -17.03
C SER A 263 -22.64 -11.30 -16.05
N TYR A 264 -21.54 -12.03 -15.86
CA TYR A 264 -20.44 -11.57 -15.01
C TYR A 264 -19.63 -10.46 -15.65
N PHE A 265 -19.35 -10.52 -16.93
CA PHE A 265 -18.69 -9.44 -17.65
C PHE A 265 -19.55 -8.17 -17.70
N ALA A 266 -20.87 -8.29 -17.84
CA ALA A 266 -21.79 -7.14 -17.77
C ALA A 266 -21.70 -6.46 -16.40
N ARG A 267 -21.74 -7.23 -15.31
CA ARG A 267 -21.59 -6.72 -13.95
C ARG A 267 -20.22 -6.11 -13.71
N ALA A 268 -19.15 -6.76 -14.20
CA ALA A 268 -17.79 -6.23 -14.12
C ALA A 268 -17.70 -4.84 -14.81
N TYR A 269 -18.23 -4.71 -16.01
CA TYR A 269 -18.27 -3.44 -16.73
C TYR A 269 -19.05 -2.38 -15.94
N GLU A 270 -20.23 -2.72 -15.43
CA GLU A 270 -21.05 -1.78 -14.63
C GLU A 270 -20.30 -1.21 -13.43
N HIS A 271 -19.54 -2.02 -12.71
CA HIS A 271 -18.77 -1.57 -11.54
C HIS A 271 -17.49 -0.85 -11.94
N LEU A 272 -16.68 -1.45 -12.83
CA LEU A 272 -15.33 -0.96 -13.15
C LEU A 272 -15.34 0.28 -14.04
N SER A 273 -16.38 0.50 -14.87
CA SER A 273 -16.49 1.71 -15.69
C SER A 273 -16.72 3.00 -14.87
N ARG A 274 -17.04 2.88 -13.60
CA ARG A 274 -17.18 4.02 -12.66
C ARG A 274 -15.83 4.50 -12.12
N ASP A 275 -14.75 3.70 -12.28
CA ASP A 275 -13.42 4.07 -11.84
C ASP A 275 -12.76 5.02 -12.86
N PRO A 276 -12.48 6.29 -12.49
CA PRO A 276 -11.85 7.24 -13.39
C PRO A 276 -10.44 6.83 -13.85
N TRP A 277 -9.72 6.05 -13.04
CA TRP A 277 -8.40 5.55 -13.41
C TRP A 277 -8.54 4.51 -14.52
N LEU A 278 -9.40 3.50 -14.37
CA LEU A 278 -9.64 2.47 -15.40
C LEU A 278 -10.14 3.09 -16.71
N THR A 279 -11.02 4.08 -16.62
CA THR A 279 -11.55 4.78 -17.80
C THR A 279 -10.44 5.51 -18.56
N ARG A 280 -9.46 6.06 -17.88
CA ARG A 280 -8.34 6.80 -18.48
C ARG A 280 -7.20 5.89 -18.93
N ASP A 281 -6.79 4.94 -18.10
CA ASP A 281 -5.53 4.20 -18.24
C ASP A 281 -5.72 2.79 -18.83
N GLU A 282 -6.94 2.20 -18.71
CA GLU A 282 -7.28 0.87 -19.26
C GLU A 282 -8.57 0.85 -20.10
N PRO A 283 -8.77 1.76 -21.06
CA PRO A 283 -10.01 1.84 -21.84
C PRO A 283 -10.29 0.57 -22.67
N ASP A 284 -9.26 -0.09 -23.16
CA ASP A 284 -9.40 -1.33 -23.95
C ASP A 284 -9.93 -2.48 -23.10
N ARG A 285 -9.54 -2.54 -21.81
CA ARG A 285 -10.09 -3.51 -20.86
C ARG A 285 -11.59 -3.30 -20.67
N LEU A 286 -12.01 -2.06 -20.42
CA LEU A 286 -13.42 -1.73 -20.26
C LEU A 286 -14.22 -2.03 -21.55
N LYS A 287 -13.66 -1.73 -22.72
CA LYS A 287 -14.28 -2.08 -24.02
C LYS A 287 -14.48 -3.58 -24.14
N ARG A 288 -13.45 -4.39 -23.82
CA ARG A 288 -13.55 -5.86 -23.82
C ARG A 288 -14.63 -6.37 -22.87
N LEU A 289 -14.71 -5.83 -21.66
CA LEU A 289 -15.76 -6.21 -20.69
C LEU A 289 -17.15 -5.89 -21.24
N LYS A 290 -17.33 -4.71 -21.86
CA LYS A 290 -18.57 -4.28 -22.50
C LYS A 290 -18.99 -5.24 -23.61
N GLU A 291 -18.06 -5.61 -24.49
CA GLU A 291 -18.30 -6.53 -25.61
C GLU A 291 -18.66 -7.94 -25.14
N LEU A 292 -17.91 -8.50 -24.19
CA LEU A 292 -18.16 -9.83 -23.63
C LEU A 292 -19.46 -9.88 -22.81
N GLY A 293 -19.80 -8.79 -22.12
CA GLY A 293 -21.03 -8.63 -21.36
C GLY A 293 -22.25 -8.32 -22.23
N LYS A 294 -22.06 -8.03 -23.53
CA LYS A 294 -23.11 -7.55 -24.45
C LYS A 294 -23.90 -6.38 -23.87
N VAL A 295 -23.19 -5.43 -23.27
CA VAL A 295 -23.78 -4.21 -22.70
C VAL A 295 -23.91 -3.17 -23.84
N ASP A 296 -25.07 -2.51 -23.95
CA ASP A 296 -25.35 -1.50 -24.99
C ASP A 296 -24.55 -0.19 -24.80
#